data_0dc8767916e8840fcc67ace1088150fa
#
_entry.id   0dc8767916e8840fcc67ace1088150fa
#
_cell.length_a   1.000
_cell.length_b   1.000
_cell.length_c   1.000
_cell.angle_alpha   90.00
_cell.angle_beta   90.00
_cell.angle_gamma   90.00
#
_symmetry.space_group_name_H-M   'P 1'
#
loop_
_entity.id
_entity.type
_entity.pdbx_description
1 polymer ?
#
loop_
_entity_poly.entity_id
_entity_poly.type
_entity_poly.pdbx_seq_one_letter_code
_entity_poly.pdbx_strand_id
1 'polypeptide(L)'
;MTDEKWNDIQQNIKSLVGQNNYVNWISPLGFNGVFDGVALFDVPTNFLGNYVDQNFGDLLLAQLGAETPEIRRIRFQVPALGHNSGVGRKPAIPVSGSNGLVAAADSQAQTGLRDDKLPSAPLDKRFTFDNFIVGKPNELAHAAARRVAEGGPVSFNPLFLYGGVGLGKTHLMHAIAWEMQSRQTELSVLYLSAEQFMYRFVQALRDRKMMDFKELFRSVDVLMVDDVQFIAGKDSTQEEFFHTFNALVDQNKQIIISADRAPGEIKGLEDRIKSRLQCGLVVDLHPTDYELRLGILQSKVEQHR
;
A
#
# COMPACT_ATOMS: atom_id res chain seq x y z
N MET A 1 -18.00 24.29 -13.29
CA MET A 1 -16.81 23.82 -14.03
C MET A 1 -17.24 22.59 -14.81
N THR A 2 -16.96 22.52 -16.13
CA THR A 2 -17.34 21.39 -17.01
C THR A 2 -16.19 20.39 -17.11
N ASP A 3 -16.48 19.14 -17.50
CA ASP A 3 -15.47 18.09 -17.71
C ASP A 3 -14.39 18.50 -18.74
N GLU A 4 -14.73 19.29 -19.73
CA GLU A 4 -13.79 19.83 -20.71
C GLU A 4 -12.73 20.72 -20.06
N LYS A 5 -13.12 21.60 -19.14
CA LYS A 5 -12.19 22.47 -18.41
C LYS A 5 -11.28 21.68 -17.46
N TRP A 6 -11.79 20.58 -16.89
CA TRP A 6 -10.96 19.70 -16.09
C TRP A 6 -9.88 19.03 -16.92
N ASN A 7 -10.19 18.59 -18.13
CA ASN A 7 -9.22 18.01 -19.06
C ASN A 7 -8.10 18.99 -19.42
N ASP A 8 -8.42 20.27 -19.65
CA ASP A 8 -7.42 21.30 -19.95
C ASP A 8 -6.49 21.54 -18.75
N ILE A 9 -7.05 21.61 -17.55
CA ILE A 9 -6.28 21.72 -16.31
C ILE A 9 -5.37 20.50 -16.11
N GLN A 10 -5.85 19.28 -16.39
CA GLN A 10 -5.04 18.07 -16.33
C GLN A 10 -3.84 18.13 -17.29
N GLN A 11 -3.99 18.65 -18.50
CA GLN A 11 -2.87 18.81 -19.43
C GLN A 11 -1.82 19.80 -18.92
N ASN A 12 -2.26 20.91 -18.32
CA ASN A 12 -1.36 21.87 -17.69
C ASN A 12 -0.60 21.25 -16.51
N ILE A 13 -1.30 20.54 -15.64
CA ILE A 13 -0.68 19.85 -14.49
C ILE A 13 0.31 18.80 -14.97
N LYS A 14 -0.02 18.04 -16.01
CA LYS A 14 0.86 17.02 -16.60
C LYS A 14 2.21 17.63 -17.04
N SER A 15 2.21 18.83 -17.61
CA SER A 15 3.43 19.53 -18.01
C SER A 15 4.27 19.98 -16.81
N LEU A 16 3.63 20.28 -15.68
CA LEU A 16 4.29 20.75 -14.44
C LEU A 16 4.84 19.63 -13.57
N VAL A 17 4.09 18.53 -13.42
CA VAL A 17 4.46 17.43 -12.52
C VAL A 17 5.21 16.29 -13.22
N GLY A 18 5.23 16.29 -14.56
CA GLY A 18 5.84 15.25 -15.39
C GLY A 18 4.93 14.03 -15.58
N GLN A 19 5.23 13.25 -16.63
CA GLN A 19 4.40 12.12 -17.08
C GLN A 19 4.16 11.07 -15.98
N ASN A 20 5.18 10.68 -15.22
CA ASN A 20 5.08 9.64 -14.21
C ASN A 20 4.17 10.05 -13.03
N ASN A 21 4.35 11.28 -12.52
CA ASN A 21 3.52 11.78 -11.43
C ASN A 21 2.08 12.00 -11.88
N TYR A 22 1.90 12.46 -13.11
CA TYR A 22 0.56 12.63 -13.68
C TYR A 22 -0.20 11.30 -13.75
N VAL A 23 0.39 10.26 -14.34
CA VAL A 23 -0.27 8.95 -14.52
C VAL A 23 -0.60 8.29 -13.18
N ASN A 24 0.31 8.39 -12.21
CA ASN A 24 0.16 7.69 -10.93
C ASN A 24 -0.76 8.43 -9.94
N TRP A 25 -0.78 9.77 -9.96
CA TRP A 25 -1.40 10.56 -8.90
C TRP A 25 -2.52 11.49 -9.35
N ILE A 26 -2.45 12.04 -10.55
CA ILE A 26 -3.42 13.04 -11.05
C ILE A 26 -4.47 12.41 -11.97
N SER A 27 -4.03 11.51 -12.86
CA SER A 27 -4.94 10.83 -13.80
C SER A 27 -6.07 10.03 -13.12
N PRO A 28 -5.85 9.40 -11.94
CA PRO A 28 -6.91 8.67 -11.25
C PRO A 28 -7.96 9.55 -10.54
N LEU A 29 -7.79 10.88 -10.53
CA LEU A 29 -8.74 11.81 -9.90
C LEU A 29 -9.97 12.01 -10.78
N GLY A 30 -11.14 11.65 -10.26
CA GLY A 30 -12.43 11.96 -10.87
C GLY A 30 -12.96 13.32 -10.36
N PHE A 31 -13.15 14.29 -11.24
CA PHE A 31 -13.74 15.58 -10.84
C PHE A 31 -15.26 15.43 -10.63
N ASN A 32 -15.76 15.72 -9.43
CA ASN A 32 -17.18 15.54 -9.06
C ASN A 32 -17.98 16.85 -9.01
N GLY A 33 -17.31 18.02 -9.02
CA GLY A 33 -17.98 19.31 -9.01
C GLY A 33 -17.39 20.31 -8.02
N VAL A 34 -17.99 21.52 -8.00
CA VAL A 34 -17.65 22.58 -7.04
C VAL A 34 -18.89 22.92 -6.24
N PHE A 35 -18.78 22.88 -4.91
CA PHE A 35 -19.85 23.17 -3.96
C PHE A 35 -19.32 24.14 -2.89
N ASP A 36 -19.93 25.27 -2.73
CA ASP A 36 -19.57 26.30 -1.73
C ASP A 36 -18.08 26.68 -1.74
N GLY A 37 -17.48 26.78 -2.93
CA GLY A 37 -16.07 27.10 -3.08
C GLY A 37 -15.11 25.96 -2.78
N VAL A 38 -15.61 24.72 -2.65
CA VAL A 38 -14.84 23.50 -2.47
C VAL A 38 -14.93 22.64 -3.73
N ALA A 39 -13.79 22.35 -4.36
CA ALA A 39 -13.71 21.38 -5.45
C ALA A 39 -13.66 19.96 -4.88
N LEU A 40 -14.60 19.12 -5.30
CA LEU A 40 -14.69 17.72 -4.90
C LEU A 40 -14.09 16.81 -5.94
N PHE A 41 -13.22 15.89 -5.49
CA PHE A 41 -12.62 14.86 -6.31
C PHE A 41 -12.93 13.48 -5.77
N ASP A 42 -13.37 12.61 -6.66
CA ASP A 42 -13.50 11.19 -6.38
C ASP A 42 -12.12 10.52 -6.57
N VAL A 43 -11.72 9.75 -5.59
CA VAL A 43 -10.45 9.03 -5.58
C VAL A 43 -10.68 7.53 -5.32
N PRO A 44 -9.90 6.65 -5.95
CA PRO A 44 -10.03 5.20 -5.73
C PRO A 44 -9.78 4.78 -4.28
N THR A 45 -8.91 5.51 -3.58
CA THR A 45 -8.55 5.22 -2.18
C THR A 45 -8.32 6.51 -1.39
N ASN A 46 -8.59 6.49 -0.09
CA ASN A 46 -8.26 7.60 0.81
C ASN A 46 -6.76 7.91 0.81
N PHE A 47 -5.92 6.91 0.55
CA PHE A 47 -4.47 7.09 0.42
C PHE A 47 -4.12 8.04 -0.73
N LEU A 48 -4.68 7.78 -1.92
CA LEU A 48 -4.42 8.61 -3.08
C LEU A 48 -4.88 10.06 -2.85
N GLY A 49 -6.06 10.24 -2.25
CA GLY A 49 -6.57 11.56 -1.89
C GLY A 49 -5.64 12.33 -0.95
N ASN A 50 -5.21 11.69 0.13
CA ASN A 50 -4.30 12.29 1.11
C ASN A 50 -2.91 12.59 0.52
N TYR A 51 -2.38 11.70 -0.32
CA TYR A 51 -1.10 11.91 -0.98
C TYR A 51 -1.13 13.09 -1.94
N VAL A 52 -2.19 13.17 -2.75
CA VAL A 52 -2.40 14.26 -3.71
C VAL A 52 -2.60 15.58 -2.99
N ASP A 53 -3.38 15.60 -1.90
CA ASP A 53 -3.59 16.80 -1.10
C ASP A 53 -2.26 17.36 -0.55
N GLN A 54 -1.41 16.49 -0.03
CA GLN A 54 -0.14 16.90 0.59
C GLN A 54 0.95 17.30 -0.40
N ASN A 55 1.03 16.65 -1.57
CA ASN A 55 2.13 16.85 -2.51
C ASN A 55 1.74 17.73 -3.71
N PHE A 56 0.48 17.75 -4.06
CA PHE A 56 -0.05 18.44 -5.25
C PHE A 56 -1.25 19.36 -4.93
N GLY A 57 -1.70 19.42 -3.66
CA GLY A 57 -2.88 20.19 -3.25
C GLY A 57 -2.76 21.66 -3.59
N ASP A 58 -1.64 22.30 -3.26
CA ASP A 58 -1.38 23.70 -3.56
C ASP A 58 -1.32 23.95 -5.08
N LEU A 59 -0.71 23.04 -5.84
CA LEU A 59 -0.63 23.11 -7.29
C LEU A 59 -2.01 22.99 -7.95
N LEU A 60 -2.79 21.99 -7.49
CA LEU A 60 -4.17 21.80 -7.95
C LEU A 60 -5.03 23.00 -7.64
N LEU A 61 -4.92 23.54 -6.42
CA LEU A 61 -5.68 24.71 -6.00
C LEU A 61 -5.31 25.96 -6.84
N ALA A 62 -4.03 26.14 -7.14
CA ALA A 62 -3.56 27.24 -7.97
C ALA A 62 -4.10 27.15 -9.41
N GLN A 63 -4.07 25.95 -10.01
CA GLN A 63 -4.56 25.72 -11.38
C GLN A 63 -6.09 25.82 -11.46
N LEU A 64 -6.80 25.29 -10.47
CA LEU A 64 -8.26 25.38 -10.37
C LEU A 64 -8.72 26.83 -10.12
N GLY A 65 -8.01 27.56 -9.25
CA GLY A 65 -8.30 28.95 -8.92
C GLY A 65 -8.04 29.92 -10.08
N ALA A 66 -7.08 29.62 -10.96
CA ALA A 66 -6.82 30.39 -12.17
C ALA A 66 -8.00 30.37 -13.15
N GLU A 67 -8.67 29.22 -13.28
CA GLU A 67 -9.83 29.00 -14.15
C GLU A 67 -11.18 29.31 -13.47
N THR A 68 -11.25 29.17 -12.16
CA THR A 68 -12.46 29.36 -11.37
C THR A 68 -12.12 30.02 -10.02
N PRO A 69 -12.13 31.35 -9.93
CA PRO A 69 -11.73 32.14 -8.74
C PRO A 69 -12.56 31.84 -7.47
N GLU A 70 -13.68 31.17 -7.62
CA GLU A 70 -14.56 30.79 -6.50
C GLU A 70 -14.02 29.61 -5.69
N ILE A 71 -13.07 28.83 -6.23
CA ILE A 71 -12.53 27.65 -5.56
C ILE A 71 -11.48 28.08 -4.53
N ARG A 72 -11.73 27.76 -3.27
CA ARG A 72 -10.87 28.08 -2.14
C ARG A 72 -10.28 26.85 -1.46
N ARG A 73 -10.83 25.67 -1.69
CA ARG A 73 -10.41 24.41 -1.08
C ARG A 73 -10.64 23.24 -2.01
N ILE A 74 -9.89 22.19 -1.80
CA ILE A 74 -10.06 20.89 -2.45
C ILE A 74 -10.45 19.87 -1.40
N ARG A 75 -11.29 18.92 -1.76
CA ARG A 75 -11.62 17.76 -0.93
C ARG A 75 -11.64 16.50 -1.78
N PHE A 76 -11.05 15.45 -1.26
CA PHE A 76 -11.04 14.13 -1.86
C PHE A 76 -12.02 13.22 -1.13
N GLN A 77 -12.76 12.39 -1.87
CA GLN A 77 -13.70 11.42 -1.31
C GLN A 77 -13.60 10.08 -2.06
N VAL A 78 -13.79 8.98 -1.37
CA VAL A 78 -13.90 7.67 -1.99
C VAL A 78 -15.38 7.40 -2.24
N PRO A 79 -15.81 7.16 -3.50
CA PRO A 79 -17.20 6.84 -3.80
C PRO A 79 -17.61 5.57 -3.07
N ALA A 80 -18.69 5.64 -2.28
CA ALA A 80 -19.29 4.44 -1.70
C ALA A 80 -19.88 3.58 -2.83
N LEU A 81 -19.41 2.35 -3.00
CA LEU A 81 -19.94 1.40 -3.96
C LEU A 81 -21.40 1.05 -3.59
N GLY A 82 -22.34 1.58 -4.37
CA GLY A 82 -23.72 1.12 -4.46
C GLY A 82 -24.75 1.99 -3.76
N HIS A 83 -25.40 2.91 -4.49
CA HIS A 83 -26.86 2.90 -4.72
C HIS A 83 -27.21 4.01 -5.71
N ASN A 84 -27.75 3.58 -6.85
CA ASN A 84 -28.51 4.44 -7.77
C ASN A 84 -29.77 4.93 -7.05
N SER A 85 -29.99 6.23 -7.02
CA SER A 85 -31.30 6.87 -7.27
C SER A 85 -31.33 8.30 -6.77
N GLY A 86 -31.77 9.15 -7.64
CA GLY A 86 -31.83 10.58 -7.54
C GLY A 86 -32.72 11.19 -6.45
N VAL A 87 -32.72 12.51 -6.52
CA VAL A 87 -33.61 13.51 -5.89
C VAL A 87 -33.13 14.08 -4.56
N GLY A 88 -32.90 15.36 -4.66
CA GLY A 88 -32.47 16.32 -3.67
C GLY A 88 -33.08 16.23 -2.26
N ARG A 89 -32.19 16.45 -1.30
CA ARG A 89 -32.58 17.00 0.01
C ARG A 89 -31.42 17.81 0.59
N LYS A 90 -31.73 19.05 0.91
CA LYS A 90 -30.89 19.99 1.67
C LYS A 90 -30.54 19.39 3.05
N PRO A 91 -29.36 19.60 3.58
CA PRO A 91 -29.03 19.22 4.94
C PRO A 91 -29.58 20.25 5.94
N ALA A 92 -30.33 19.77 6.92
CA ALA A 92 -30.73 20.50 8.09
C ALA A 92 -29.65 20.32 9.19
N ILE A 93 -29.31 21.43 9.83
CA ILE A 93 -28.44 21.53 10.99
C ILE A 93 -29.22 21.08 12.22
N PRO A 94 -28.71 20.27 13.15
CA PRO A 94 -29.26 20.15 14.48
C PRO A 94 -28.46 21.00 15.50
N VAL A 95 -29.19 21.88 16.14
CA VAL A 95 -28.77 22.63 17.33
C VAL A 95 -28.99 21.76 18.56
N SER A 96 -28.11 21.97 19.52
CA SER A 96 -27.98 21.49 20.88
C SER A 96 -29.25 21.40 21.75
N GLY A 97 -29.23 20.50 22.75
CA GLY A 97 -30.15 20.59 23.91
C GLY A 97 -30.24 19.33 24.77
N SER A 98 -29.41 19.26 25.76
CA SER A 98 -29.50 18.80 27.16
C SER A 98 -30.51 17.74 27.63
N ASN A 99 -29.94 16.86 28.47
CA ASN A 99 -30.44 16.28 29.75
C ASN A 99 -31.55 15.20 29.75
N GLY A 100 -31.24 14.12 30.48
CA GLY A 100 -32.23 13.28 31.18
C GLY A 100 -31.78 11.86 31.49
N LEU A 101 -31.47 11.66 32.71
CA LEU A 101 -31.09 10.46 33.47
C LEU A 101 -32.07 9.25 33.33
N VAL A 102 -31.52 8.10 33.61
CA VAL A 102 -31.84 6.90 34.44
C VAL A 102 -32.21 5.60 33.75
N ALA A 103 -31.41 4.65 34.14
CA ALA A 103 -31.65 3.32 34.73
C ALA A 103 -31.69 2.07 33.84
N ALA A 104 -30.72 1.28 34.11
CA ALA A 104 -30.68 -0.12 34.54
C ALA A 104 -30.90 -1.24 33.53
N ALA A 105 -29.84 -2.01 33.47
CA ALA A 105 -29.77 -3.47 33.45
C ALA A 105 -30.31 -4.23 32.22
N ASP A 106 -29.47 -4.78 31.42
CA ASP A 106 -29.30 -6.23 31.41
C ASP A 106 -28.00 -6.65 30.72
N SER A 107 -27.32 -7.54 31.42
CA SER A 107 -26.08 -8.17 31.04
C SER A 107 -26.28 -9.10 29.85
N GLN A 108 -25.68 -8.80 28.72
CA GLN A 108 -25.28 -9.83 27.79
C GLN A 108 -23.85 -9.51 27.34
N ALA A 109 -22.95 -10.41 27.72
CA ALA A 109 -21.58 -10.44 27.31
C ALA A 109 -21.50 -10.49 25.79
N GLN A 110 -21.31 -9.34 25.17
CA GLN A 110 -20.78 -9.28 23.82
C GLN A 110 -19.28 -9.38 23.93
N THR A 111 -18.78 -10.57 23.62
CA THR A 111 -17.40 -10.77 23.23
C THR A 111 -17.07 -9.70 22.16
N GLY A 112 -16.40 -8.65 22.60
CA GLY A 112 -15.87 -7.62 21.72
C GLY A 112 -14.90 -8.28 20.75
N LEU A 113 -15.36 -8.51 19.55
CA LEU A 113 -14.48 -8.72 18.39
C LEU A 113 -13.60 -7.47 18.30
N ARG A 114 -12.35 -7.63 18.68
CA ARG A 114 -11.28 -6.69 18.37
C ARG A 114 -11.17 -6.67 16.85
N ASP A 115 -11.80 -5.69 16.24
CA ASP A 115 -11.63 -5.37 14.82
C ASP A 115 -10.31 -4.58 14.65
N ASP A 116 -9.25 -5.09 15.28
CA ASP A 116 -7.86 -4.67 15.07
C ASP A 116 -7.30 -5.41 13.85
N LYS A 117 -7.95 -5.20 12.69
CA LYS A 117 -7.30 -5.57 11.44
C LYS A 117 -6.03 -4.75 11.31
N LEU A 118 -4.89 -5.46 11.39
CA LEU A 118 -3.60 -4.88 11.02
C LEU A 118 -3.78 -4.05 9.75
N PRO A 119 -3.30 -2.81 9.70
CA PRO A 119 -3.45 -1.94 8.54
C PRO A 119 -2.54 -2.40 7.39
N SER A 120 -2.68 -3.64 6.99
CA SER A 120 -2.02 -4.24 5.84
C SER A 120 -2.59 -3.64 4.55
N ALA A 121 -1.74 -3.46 3.54
CA ALA A 121 -2.24 -3.16 2.22
C ALA A 121 -3.11 -4.33 1.71
N PRO A 122 -4.16 -4.05 0.93
CA PRO A 122 -5.03 -5.09 0.42
C PRO A 122 -4.25 -6.04 -0.49
N LEU A 123 -4.40 -7.35 -0.25
CA LEU A 123 -3.81 -8.37 -1.10
C LEU A 123 -4.69 -8.59 -2.35
N ASP A 124 -4.07 -8.66 -3.52
CA ASP A 124 -4.76 -8.99 -4.76
C ASP A 124 -5.09 -10.50 -4.79
N LYS A 125 -6.38 -10.83 -4.92
CA LYS A 125 -6.87 -12.22 -4.95
C LYS A 125 -6.37 -13.04 -6.13
N ARG A 126 -5.89 -12.38 -7.18
CA ARG A 126 -5.32 -13.03 -8.38
C ARG A 126 -3.89 -13.52 -8.16
N PHE A 127 -3.19 -12.96 -7.19
CA PHE A 127 -1.78 -13.23 -6.93
C PHE A 127 -1.63 -14.38 -5.93
N THR A 128 -1.92 -15.60 -6.40
CA THR A 128 -1.77 -16.84 -5.66
C THR A 128 -0.65 -17.70 -6.28
N PHE A 129 -0.17 -18.72 -5.56
CA PHE A 129 0.78 -19.67 -6.13
C PHE A 129 0.22 -20.43 -7.32
N ASP A 130 -1.08 -20.73 -7.31
CA ASP A 130 -1.74 -21.46 -8.41
C ASP A 130 -1.78 -20.65 -9.71
N ASN A 131 -1.84 -19.33 -9.58
CA ASN A 131 -1.83 -18.42 -10.72
C ASN A 131 -0.42 -17.98 -11.14
N PHE A 132 0.61 -18.39 -10.41
CA PHE A 132 2.00 -18.07 -10.74
C PHE A 132 2.59 -19.10 -11.68
N ILE A 133 2.96 -18.67 -12.89
CA ILE A 133 3.54 -19.56 -13.88
C ILE A 133 5.03 -19.70 -13.61
N VAL A 134 5.46 -20.94 -13.39
CA VAL A 134 6.85 -21.28 -13.06
C VAL A 134 7.62 -21.67 -14.31
N GLY A 135 8.83 -21.17 -14.43
CA GLY A 135 9.81 -21.51 -15.46
C GLY A 135 11.23 -21.32 -14.93
N LYS A 136 12.24 -21.68 -15.72
CA LYS A 136 13.65 -21.57 -15.31
C LYS A 136 14.03 -20.21 -14.73
N PRO A 137 13.57 -19.07 -15.28
CA PRO A 137 13.95 -17.74 -14.76
C PRO A 137 13.45 -17.42 -13.34
N ASN A 138 12.41 -18.11 -12.86
CA ASN A 138 11.76 -17.80 -11.58
C ASN A 138 11.57 -19.01 -10.65
N GLU A 139 12.04 -20.21 -11.04
CA GLU A 139 11.81 -21.44 -10.26
C GLU A 139 12.41 -21.37 -8.87
N LEU A 140 13.61 -20.81 -8.72
CA LEU A 140 14.25 -20.67 -7.41
C LEU A 140 13.48 -19.70 -6.51
N ALA A 141 13.02 -18.57 -7.04
CA ALA A 141 12.21 -17.61 -6.30
C ALA A 141 10.88 -18.22 -5.87
N HIS A 142 10.22 -18.97 -6.76
CA HIS A 142 9.00 -19.69 -6.45
C HIS A 142 9.22 -20.75 -5.36
N ALA A 143 10.29 -21.56 -5.46
CA ALA A 143 10.61 -22.57 -4.46
C ALA A 143 10.90 -21.97 -3.07
N ALA A 144 11.68 -20.89 -3.04
CA ALA A 144 11.96 -20.16 -1.81
C ALA A 144 10.69 -19.56 -1.19
N ALA A 145 9.83 -18.95 -2.02
CA ALA A 145 8.55 -18.40 -1.60
C ALA A 145 7.63 -19.48 -1.01
N ARG A 146 7.51 -20.63 -1.68
CA ARG A 146 6.76 -21.79 -1.20
C ARG A 146 7.28 -22.27 0.14
N ARG A 147 8.61 -22.42 0.29
CA ARG A 147 9.23 -22.88 1.54
C ARG A 147 8.91 -21.95 2.71
N VAL A 148 8.96 -20.63 2.50
CA VAL A 148 8.59 -19.65 3.53
C VAL A 148 7.09 -19.70 3.84
N ALA A 149 6.25 -19.85 2.82
CA ALA A 149 4.79 -19.91 2.97
C ALA A 149 4.28 -21.16 3.69
N GLU A 150 5.04 -22.27 3.67
CA GLU A 150 4.72 -23.48 4.42
C GLU A 150 4.71 -23.26 5.93
N GLY A 151 5.40 -22.22 6.41
CA GLY A 151 5.53 -21.93 7.84
C GLY A 151 6.50 -22.86 8.56
N GLY A 152 6.43 -22.86 9.88
CA GLY A 152 7.36 -23.60 10.73
C GLY A 152 8.57 -22.75 11.15
N PRO A 153 9.70 -23.37 11.56
CA PRO A 153 10.89 -22.63 11.96
C PRO A 153 11.39 -21.74 10.83
N VAL A 154 11.71 -20.49 11.16
CA VAL A 154 12.22 -19.52 10.19
C VAL A 154 13.53 -20.03 9.60
N SER A 155 13.51 -20.44 8.32
CA SER A 155 14.65 -21.05 7.63
C SER A 155 15.56 -20.00 7.01
N PHE A 156 15.00 -18.91 6.49
CA PHE A 156 15.71 -17.80 5.87
C PHE A 156 15.15 -16.51 6.39
N ASN A 157 16.00 -15.61 6.89
CA ASN A 157 15.54 -14.32 7.38
C ASN A 157 16.58 -13.22 7.13
N PRO A 158 16.25 -12.27 6.24
CA PRO A 158 15.04 -12.17 5.43
C PRO A 158 15.01 -13.13 4.21
N LEU A 159 13.84 -13.36 3.63
CA LEU A 159 13.72 -13.72 2.23
C LEU A 159 13.75 -12.42 1.41
N PHE A 160 14.75 -12.25 0.57
CA PHE A 160 14.91 -11.08 -0.27
C PHE A 160 14.75 -11.45 -1.74
N LEU A 161 13.67 -10.93 -2.37
CA LEU A 161 13.34 -11.15 -3.76
C LEU A 161 13.72 -9.92 -4.58
N TYR A 162 14.58 -10.09 -5.58
CA TYR A 162 14.92 -8.93 -6.42
C TYR A 162 14.85 -9.28 -7.91
N GLY A 163 14.79 -8.24 -8.74
CA GLY A 163 14.72 -8.36 -10.18
C GLY A 163 13.97 -7.20 -10.83
N GLY A 164 14.01 -7.11 -12.13
CA GLY A 164 13.37 -6.03 -12.90
C GLY A 164 11.86 -5.89 -12.66
N VAL A 165 11.30 -4.84 -13.22
CA VAL A 165 9.86 -4.55 -13.13
C VAL A 165 9.06 -5.62 -13.90
N GLY A 166 7.92 -6.05 -13.33
CA GLY A 166 7.01 -6.99 -13.99
C GLY A 166 7.42 -8.47 -13.94
N LEU A 167 8.49 -8.85 -13.21
CA LEU A 167 8.96 -10.23 -13.11
C LEU A 167 8.20 -11.10 -12.10
N GLY A 168 7.24 -10.52 -11.36
CA GLY A 168 6.37 -11.28 -10.45
C GLY A 168 6.77 -11.22 -8.96
N LYS A 169 7.65 -10.31 -8.54
CA LYS A 169 8.02 -10.13 -7.12
C LYS A 169 6.81 -9.91 -6.23
N THR A 170 6.01 -8.90 -6.52
CA THR A 170 4.77 -8.58 -5.80
C THR A 170 3.78 -9.75 -5.85
N HIS A 171 3.67 -10.47 -6.97
CA HIS A 171 2.83 -11.66 -7.07
C HIS A 171 3.27 -12.73 -6.05
N LEU A 172 4.57 -13.05 -6.00
CA LEU A 172 5.09 -14.01 -5.02
C LEU A 172 4.87 -13.56 -3.58
N MET A 173 5.06 -12.27 -3.28
CA MET A 173 4.79 -11.74 -1.94
C MET A 173 3.33 -11.93 -1.54
N HIS A 174 2.38 -11.59 -2.42
CA HIS A 174 0.95 -11.81 -2.15
C HIS A 174 0.62 -13.29 -2.03
N ALA A 175 1.21 -14.15 -2.88
CA ALA A 175 1.00 -15.60 -2.82
C ALA A 175 1.46 -16.17 -1.46
N ILE A 176 2.63 -15.74 -0.96
CA ILE A 176 3.11 -16.11 0.37
C ILE A 176 2.10 -15.68 1.44
N ALA A 177 1.65 -14.42 1.40
CA ALA A 177 0.72 -13.89 2.39
C ALA A 177 -0.61 -14.67 2.39
N TRP A 178 -1.19 -14.96 1.21
CA TRP A 178 -2.40 -15.77 1.07
C TRP A 178 -2.24 -17.17 1.62
N GLU A 179 -1.14 -17.84 1.26
CA GLU A 179 -0.87 -19.21 1.73
C GLU A 179 -0.68 -19.27 3.25
N MET A 180 0.08 -18.32 3.84
CA MET A 180 0.27 -18.25 5.29
C MET A 180 -1.05 -18.02 6.03
N GLN A 181 -1.88 -17.07 5.56
CA GLN A 181 -3.18 -16.79 6.17
C GLN A 181 -4.15 -17.96 6.04
N SER A 182 -4.08 -18.73 4.95
CA SER A 182 -4.95 -19.90 4.75
C SER A 182 -4.57 -21.07 5.64
N ARG A 183 -3.28 -21.24 5.92
CA ARG A 183 -2.77 -22.36 6.76
C ARG A 183 -2.85 -22.07 8.24
N GLN A 184 -2.62 -20.83 8.63
CA GLN A 184 -2.55 -20.41 10.03
C GLN A 184 -3.30 -19.10 10.18
N THR A 185 -4.58 -19.19 10.48
CA THR A 185 -5.49 -18.04 10.58
C THR A 185 -5.14 -17.06 11.71
N GLU A 186 -4.32 -17.48 12.66
CA GLU A 186 -3.87 -16.67 13.79
C GLU A 186 -2.59 -15.86 13.51
N LEU A 187 -1.90 -16.13 12.38
CA LEU A 187 -0.68 -15.38 12.04
C LEU A 187 -1.02 -13.95 11.65
N SER A 188 -0.33 -13.03 12.33
CA SER A 188 -0.38 -11.61 11.98
C SER A 188 0.60 -11.30 10.85
N VAL A 189 0.08 -11.23 9.62
CA VAL A 189 0.85 -10.90 8.41
C VAL A 189 0.61 -9.44 8.04
N LEU A 190 1.66 -8.63 8.05
CA LEU A 190 1.64 -7.24 7.62
C LEU A 190 2.36 -7.07 6.28
N TYR A 191 1.61 -6.81 5.22
CA TYR A 191 2.13 -6.48 3.89
C TYR A 191 1.96 -4.99 3.60
N LEU A 192 3.02 -4.33 3.14
CA LEU A 192 2.99 -2.93 2.71
C LEU A 192 4.16 -2.63 1.75
N SER A 193 4.04 -1.55 0.98
CA SER A 193 5.19 -1.02 0.25
C SER A 193 6.12 -0.21 1.16
N ALA A 194 7.39 -0.07 0.75
CA ALA A 194 8.35 0.79 1.45
C ALA A 194 7.89 2.25 1.54
N GLU A 195 7.17 2.75 0.54
CA GLU A 195 6.55 4.08 0.57
C GLU A 195 5.47 4.18 1.65
N GLN A 196 4.64 3.14 1.80
CA GLN A 196 3.63 3.10 2.87
C GLN A 196 4.27 3.02 4.25
N PHE A 197 5.38 2.28 4.39
CA PHE A 197 6.17 2.26 5.63
C PHE A 197 6.67 3.67 5.98
N MET A 198 7.29 4.34 5.03
CA MET A 198 7.78 5.72 5.18
C MET A 198 6.65 6.69 5.54
N TYR A 199 5.52 6.61 4.84
CA TYR A 199 4.36 7.47 5.11
C TYR A 199 3.86 7.30 6.55
N ARG A 200 3.66 6.06 7.01
CA ARG A 200 3.20 5.77 8.38
C ARG A 200 4.20 6.23 9.43
N PHE A 201 5.49 6.08 9.16
CA PHE A 201 6.55 6.58 10.03
C PHE A 201 6.49 8.10 10.18
N VAL A 202 6.42 8.83 9.06
CA VAL A 202 6.32 10.29 9.06
C VAL A 202 5.03 10.77 9.76
N GLN A 203 3.91 10.09 9.52
CA GLN A 203 2.64 10.37 10.19
C GLN A 203 2.76 10.15 11.70
N ALA A 204 3.34 9.04 12.14
CA ALA A 204 3.56 8.75 13.56
C ALA A 204 4.45 9.79 14.25
N LEU A 205 5.48 10.30 13.55
CA LEU A 205 6.31 11.41 14.04
C LEU A 205 5.49 12.70 14.22
N ARG A 206 4.70 13.06 13.20
CA ARG A 206 3.85 14.26 13.23
C ARG A 206 2.82 14.20 14.34
N ASP A 207 2.17 13.05 14.50
CA ASP A 207 1.08 12.83 15.45
C ASP A 207 1.59 12.47 16.87
N ARG A 208 2.93 12.38 17.06
CA ARG A 208 3.58 11.95 18.32
C ARG A 208 3.16 10.55 18.78
N LYS A 209 2.86 9.66 17.82
CA LYS A 209 2.42 8.27 18.03
C LYS A 209 3.48 7.23 17.67
N MET A 210 4.75 7.54 17.94
CA MET A 210 5.85 6.64 17.64
C MET A 210 5.81 5.32 18.41
N MET A 211 5.21 5.31 19.62
CA MET A 211 5.05 4.06 20.39
C MET A 211 4.08 3.12 19.69
N ASP A 212 2.92 3.63 19.25
CA ASP A 212 1.90 2.85 18.54
C ASP A 212 2.46 2.29 17.21
N PHE A 213 3.25 3.10 16.49
CA PHE A 213 3.95 2.66 15.28
C PHE A 213 4.92 1.50 15.58
N LYS A 214 5.76 1.65 16.59
CA LYS A 214 6.73 0.61 16.99
C LYS A 214 6.04 -0.66 17.45
N GLU A 215 4.99 -0.53 18.26
CA GLU A 215 4.20 -1.67 18.73
C GLU A 215 3.58 -2.41 17.54
N LEU A 216 2.93 -1.70 16.62
CA LEU A 216 2.33 -2.27 15.42
C LEU A 216 3.35 -3.08 14.59
N PHE A 217 4.47 -2.45 14.22
CA PHE A 217 5.44 -3.07 13.31
C PHE A 217 6.29 -4.16 13.96
N ARG A 218 6.44 -4.15 15.29
CA ARG A 218 7.26 -5.12 16.03
C ARG A 218 6.46 -6.26 16.65
N SER A 219 5.12 -6.20 16.60
CA SER A 219 4.24 -7.24 17.14
C SER A 219 3.81 -8.28 16.10
N VAL A 220 4.05 -8.03 14.81
CA VAL A 220 3.63 -8.95 13.74
C VAL A 220 4.46 -10.22 13.68
N ASP A 221 3.87 -11.32 13.21
CA ASP A 221 4.58 -12.58 12.99
C ASP A 221 5.33 -12.58 11.66
N VAL A 222 4.80 -11.86 10.68
CA VAL A 222 5.40 -11.75 9.34
C VAL A 222 5.33 -10.30 8.88
N LEU A 223 6.49 -9.71 8.59
CA LEU A 223 6.60 -8.39 7.96
C LEU A 223 7.01 -8.56 6.49
N MET A 224 6.21 -8.00 5.60
CA MET A 224 6.47 -8.01 4.17
C MET A 224 6.57 -6.57 3.65
N VAL A 225 7.75 -6.21 3.12
CA VAL A 225 8.00 -4.85 2.59
C VAL A 225 8.35 -4.94 1.12
N ASP A 226 7.45 -4.43 0.29
CA ASP A 226 7.63 -4.40 -1.17
C ASP A 226 8.39 -3.14 -1.60
N ASP A 227 9.30 -3.32 -2.57
CA ASP A 227 10.07 -2.24 -3.20
C ASP A 227 10.90 -1.41 -2.21
N VAL A 228 11.75 -2.06 -1.41
CA VAL A 228 12.56 -1.42 -0.36
C VAL A 228 13.49 -0.31 -0.88
N GLN A 229 13.83 -0.27 -2.18
CA GLN A 229 14.64 0.79 -2.77
C GLN A 229 14.05 2.20 -2.56
N PHE A 230 12.75 2.33 -2.28
CA PHE A 230 12.11 3.64 -2.06
C PHE A 230 12.45 4.30 -0.72
N ILE A 231 13.03 3.57 0.25
CA ILE A 231 13.58 4.21 1.46
C ILE A 231 15.01 4.73 1.26
N ALA A 232 15.64 4.44 0.12
CA ALA A 232 17.00 4.90 -0.15
C ALA A 232 17.09 6.43 -0.12
N GLY A 233 18.13 6.98 0.54
CA GLY A 233 18.30 8.41 0.73
C GLY A 233 17.34 9.05 1.74
N LYS A 234 16.60 8.25 2.54
CA LYS A 234 15.69 8.71 3.59
C LYS A 234 16.21 8.28 4.96
N ASP A 235 17.22 8.96 5.46
CA ASP A 235 18.03 8.53 6.63
C ASP A 235 17.20 8.18 7.85
N SER A 236 16.26 9.04 8.27
CA SER A 236 15.41 8.78 9.43
C SER A 236 14.49 7.56 9.23
N THR A 237 14.00 7.35 8.01
CA THR A 237 13.17 6.18 7.66
C THR A 237 14.02 4.91 7.66
N GLN A 238 15.24 4.98 7.13
CA GLN A 238 16.18 3.86 7.13
C GLN A 238 16.57 3.46 8.56
N GLU A 239 16.78 4.43 9.44
CA GLU A 239 17.06 4.18 10.85
C GLU A 239 15.92 3.42 11.55
N GLU A 240 14.66 3.87 11.41
CA GLU A 240 13.52 3.17 12.03
C GLU A 240 13.27 1.81 11.36
N PHE A 241 13.46 1.70 10.05
CA PHE A 241 13.39 0.42 9.35
C PHE A 241 14.41 -0.58 9.90
N PHE A 242 15.65 -0.14 10.11
CA PHE A 242 16.73 -0.95 10.68
C PHE A 242 16.38 -1.44 12.11
N HIS A 243 15.85 -0.56 12.95
CA HIS A 243 15.42 -0.93 14.31
C HIS A 243 14.23 -1.90 14.30
N THR A 244 13.27 -1.70 13.42
CA THR A 244 12.11 -2.60 13.24
C THR A 244 12.58 -3.97 12.76
N PHE A 245 13.46 -4.00 11.76
CA PHE A 245 14.05 -5.22 11.22
C PHE A 245 14.76 -6.04 12.32
N ASN A 246 15.66 -5.42 13.07
CA ASN A 246 16.39 -6.10 14.14
C ASN A 246 15.44 -6.64 15.22
N ALA A 247 14.46 -5.85 15.66
CA ALA A 247 13.51 -6.28 16.67
C ALA A 247 12.70 -7.53 16.24
N LEU A 248 12.36 -7.64 14.96
CA LEU A 248 11.68 -8.81 14.41
C LEU A 248 12.60 -10.03 14.30
N VAL A 249 13.84 -9.82 13.84
CA VAL A 249 14.84 -10.91 13.78
C VAL A 249 15.13 -11.48 15.17
N ASP A 250 15.32 -10.62 16.17
CA ASP A 250 15.59 -11.02 17.55
C ASP A 250 14.41 -11.83 18.16
N GLN A 251 13.19 -11.62 17.68
CA GLN A 251 11.99 -12.36 18.06
C GLN A 251 11.70 -13.57 17.17
N ASN A 252 12.61 -13.94 16.27
CA ASN A 252 12.43 -15.00 15.28
C ASN A 252 11.17 -14.84 14.41
N LYS A 253 10.79 -13.59 14.10
CA LYS A 253 9.69 -13.27 13.20
C LYS A 253 10.17 -13.29 11.76
N GLN A 254 9.30 -13.69 10.82
CA GLN A 254 9.66 -13.78 9.40
C GLN A 254 9.65 -12.40 8.75
N ILE A 255 10.68 -12.09 7.97
CA ILE A 255 10.77 -10.89 7.16
C ILE A 255 10.91 -11.29 5.69
N ILE A 256 10.12 -10.66 4.82
CA ILE A 256 10.15 -10.85 3.37
C ILE A 256 10.23 -9.47 2.72
N ILE A 257 11.19 -9.30 1.82
CA ILE A 257 11.48 -7.99 1.22
C ILE A 257 11.62 -8.16 -0.29
N SER A 258 11.13 -7.20 -1.04
CA SER A 258 11.43 -7.10 -2.46
C SER A 258 12.21 -5.84 -2.83
N ALA A 259 12.89 -5.90 -3.96
CA ALA A 259 13.54 -4.75 -4.58
C ALA A 259 13.66 -4.91 -6.11
N ASP A 260 14.02 -3.81 -6.77
CA ASP A 260 14.29 -3.83 -8.22
C ASP A 260 15.70 -4.37 -8.56
N ARG A 261 16.60 -4.49 -7.57
CA ARG A 261 18.00 -4.92 -7.70
C ARG A 261 18.53 -5.54 -6.43
N ALA A 262 19.71 -6.16 -6.52
CA ALA A 262 20.37 -6.77 -5.36
C ALA A 262 20.67 -5.74 -4.24
N PRO A 263 20.67 -6.16 -2.95
CA PRO A 263 20.86 -5.23 -1.83
C PRO A 263 22.11 -4.35 -1.94
N GLY A 264 23.24 -4.91 -2.41
CA GLY A 264 24.49 -4.18 -2.59
C GLY A 264 24.44 -3.09 -3.65
N GLU A 265 23.54 -3.21 -4.63
CA GLU A 265 23.38 -2.30 -5.76
C GLU A 265 22.42 -1.15 -5.50
N ILE A 266 21.67 -1.18 -4.39
CA ILE A 266 20.72 -0.11 -4.03
C ILE A 266 21.52 1.11 -3.57
N LYS A 267 21.62 2.10 -4.44
CA LYS A 267 22.30 3.37 -4.13
C LYS A 267 21.49 4.16 -3.10
N GLY A 268 22.17 4.75 -2.12
CA GLY A 268 21.54 5.55 -1.06
C GLY A 268 20.93 4.71 0.08
N LEU A 269 21.05 3.39 0.03
CA LEU A 269 20.75 2.53 1.17
C LEU A 269 22.00 2.38 2.05
N GLU A 270 21.83 2.50 3.36
CA GLU A 270 22.93 2.40 4.32
C GLU A 270 23.54 0.98 4.34
N ASP A 271 24.85 0.90 4.50
CA ASP A 271 25.59 -0.39 4.46
C ASP A 271 25.17 -1.36 5.57
N ARG A 272 24.77 -0.84 6.73
CA ARG A 272 24.21 -1.67 7.81
C ARG A 272 22.91 -2.37 7.41
N ILE A 273 22.05 -1.70 6.62
CA ILE A 273 20.81 -2.28 6.10
C ILE A 273 21.13 -3.29 4.99
N LYS A 274 22.01 -2.93 4.04
CA LYS A 274 22.47 -3.85 2.97
C LYS A 274 22.99 -5.16 3.57
N SER A 275 23.83 -5.06 4.60
CA SER A 275 24.37 -6.22 5.30
C SER A 275 23.25 -7.09 5.90
N ARG A 276 22.26 -6.50 6.54
CA ARG A 276 21.10 -7.24 7.10
C ARG A 276 20.27 -7.91 6.02
N LEU A 277 20.02 -7.24 4.90
CA LEU A 277 19.26 -7.80 3.78
C LEU A 277 19.99 -9.00 3.14
N GLN A 278 21.32 -9.04 3.22
CA GLN A 278 22.14 -10.15 2.69
C GLN A 278 22.32 -11.32 3.66
N CYS A 279 21.94 -11.18 4.94
CA CYS A 279 22.12 -12.26 5.93
C CYS A 279 21.20 -13.47 5.69
N GLY A 280 20.08 -13.29 4.99
CA GLY A 280 19.11 -14.34 4.70
C GLY A 280 19.31 -14.97 3.33
N LEU A 281 18.21 -15.31 2.68
CA LEU A 281 18.21 -15.85 1.32
C LEU A 281 17.89 -14.74 0.33
N VAL A 282 18.85 -14.41 -0.51
CA VAL A 282 18.71 -13.40 -1.59
C VAL A 282 18.50 -14.13 -2.91
N VAL A 283 17.36 -13.89 -3.57
CA VAL A 283 16.94 -14.61 -4.78
C VAL A 283 16.64 -13.65 -5.93
N ASP A 284 17.22 -13.92 -7.06
CA ASP A 284 17.00 -13.18 -8.31
C ASP A 284 15.80 -13.75 -9.10
N LEU A 285 14.93 -12.86 -9.57
CA LEU A 285 13.96 -13.16 -10.61
C LEU A 285 14.52 -12.67 -11.94
N HIS A 286 14.96 -13.61 -12.77
CA HIS A 286 15.53 -13.29 -14.07
C HIS A 286 14.47 -12.84 -15.09
N PRO A 287 14.88 -12.11 -16.14
CA PRO A 287 13.98 -11.77 -17.25
C PRO A 287 13.35 -13.04 -17.85
N THR A 288 12.05 -12.95 -18.13
CA THR A 288 11.29 -14.07 -18.69
C THR A 288 11.84 -14.50 -20.05
N ASP A 289 12.10 -15.80 -20.22
CA ASP A 289 12.42 -16.41 -21.50
C ASP A 289 11.16 -16.59 -22.37
N TYR A 290 11.35 -17.11 -23.58
CA TYR A 290 10.24 -17.34 -24.53
C TYR A 290 9.21 -18.33 -23.96
N GLU A 291 9.68 -19.43 -23.37
CA GLU A 291 8.81 -20.51 -22.86
C GLU A 291 7.93 -20.00 -21.73
N LEU A 292 8.51 -19.28 -20.76
CA LEU A 292 7.77 -18.70 -19.64
C LEU A 292 6.75 -17.66 -20.12
N ARG A 293 7.12 -16.79 -21.08
CA ARG A 293 6.18 -15.83 -21.67
C ARG A 293 5.00 -16.50 -22.37
N LEU A 294 5.27 -17.57 -23.11
CA LEU A 294 4.22 -18.35 -23.78
C LEU A 294 3.27 -18.97 -22.75
N GLY A 295 3.81 -19.57 -21.68
CA GLY A 295 3.00 -20.15 -20.59
C GLY A 295 2.13 -19.11 -19.90
N ILE A 296 2.68 -17.91 -19.62
CA ILE A 296 1.92 -16.79 -19.02
C ILE A 296 0.77 -16.36 -19.95
N LEU A 297 1.02 -16.24 -21.26
CA LEU A 297 -0.02 -15.87 -22.23
C LEU A 297 -1.12 -16.92 -22.33
N GLN A 298 -0.77 -18.21 -22.37
CA GLN A 298 -1.74 -19.31 -22.39
C GLN A 298 -2.63 -19.29 -21.15
N SER A 299 -2.05 -19.18 -19.96
CA SER A 299 -2.79 -19.09 -18.71
C SER A 299 -3.75 -17.90 -18.70
N LYS A 300 -3.31 -16.74 -19.22
CA LYS A 300 -4.16 -15.55 -19.32
C LYS A 300 -5.34 -15.73 -20.26
N VAL A 301 -5.14 -16.40 -21.38
CA VAL A 301 -6.23 -16.72 -22.34
C VAL A 301 -7.25 -17.66 -21.70
N GLU A 302 -6.80 -18.64 -20.93
CA GLU A 302 -7.69 -19.58 -20.22
C GLU A 302 -8.52 -18.91 -19.14
N GLN A 303 -7.96 -17.94 -18.41
CA GLN A 303 -8.66 -17.17 -17.38
C GLN A 303 -9.74 -16.22 -17.95
N HIS A 304 -9.68 -15.89 -19.24
CA HIS A 304 -10.63 -14.99 -19.92
C HIS A 304 -11.65 -15.72 -20.82
N ARG A 305 -11.67 -17.05 -20.79
CA ARG A 305 -12.69 -17.90 -21.42
C ARG A 305 -13.80 -18.25 -20.44
#